data_08bf1ec66c286691e7599c5dc1da4817
#
_entry.id   08bf1ec66c286691e7599c5dc1da4817
#
_cell.length_a   1.000
_cell.length_b   1.000
_cell.length_c   1.000
_cell.angle_alpha   90.00
_cell.angle_beta   90.00
_cell.angle_gamma   90.00
#
_symmetry.space_group_name_H-M   'P 1'
#
loop_
_entity.id
_entity.type
_entity.pdbx_description
1 polymer ?
#
loop_
_entity_poly.entity_id
_entity_poly.type
_entity_poly.pdbx_seq_one_letter_code
_entity_poly.pdbx_strand_id
1 'polypeptide(L)'
;MPFDFGLRYIETNAWFGGDQVYGAIDTADYPPASYAIFWPFMGWLSLPDAQWLWTILSLIALAVTGRLLVRESGAKILSERLFFCLLPFSIYPTNSAVIVGQLPTHLLPVIAISLLTLERGKGRLSRDILSSALFIIALVKPQITAPFFLIMLFRPGRLRPAIMTVAGYLSLTIIAKMFQPSDWIALLKGWSGQRDQISWVWGHTSVYTWMKSAGLHDLALPASLLLLTGFAIWLWVHRKADFWIVVGVTALISRLWIHHRVYDDLIVLLAMVPLFRLANSSESTDGERTTGYLLFFINWVIFIAPLGFVLATVHYPLIQLPARVFVATVWLTTLGYLASRSKR
;
A
#
# COMPACT_ATOMS: atom_id res chain seq x y z
N MET A 1 5.08 -22.32 8.68
CA MET A 1 4.06 -21.92 7.67
C MET A 1 3.88 -20.41 7.77
N PRO A 2 3.99 -19.63 6.70
CA PRO A 2 3.64 -18.21 6.75
C PRO A 2 2.17 -18.08 7.16
N PHE A 3 1.93 -17.52 8.34
CA PHE A 3 0.62 -17.55 8.98
C PHE A 3 -0.48 -16.91 8.11
N ASP A 4 -0.23 -15.68 7.64
CA ASP A 4 -1.23 -14.94 6.86
C ASP A 4 -1.45 -15.52 5.45
N PHE A 5 -0.40 -16.08 4.82
CA PHE A 5 -0.54 -16.77 3.54
C PHE A 5 -1.45 -18.01 3.67
N GLY A 6 -1.26 -18.80 4.73
CA GLY A 6 -2.10 -19.99 4.98
C GLY A 6 -3.56 -19.63 5.15
N LEU A 7 -3.86 -18.52 5.83
CA LEU A 7 -5.23 -18.01 5.96
C LEU A 7 -5.83 -17.65 4.59
N ARG A 8 -5.10 -16.88 3.77
CA ARG A 8 -5.57 -16.51 2.41
C ARG A 8 -5.78 -17.73 1.52
N TYR A 9 -4.92 -18.75 1.64
CA TYR A 9 -5.08 -20.00 0.92
C TYR A 9 -6.39 -20.71 1.32
N ILE A 10 -6.66 -20.87 2.61
CA ILE A 10 -7.88 -21.51 3.12
C ILE A 10 -9.12 -20.73 2.66
N GLU A 11 -9.12 -19.42 2.86
CA GLU A 11 -10.23 -18.55 2.48
C GLU A 11 -10.53 -18.59 0.97
N THR A 12 -9.48 -18.57 0.13
CA THR A 12 -9.64 -18.60 -1.33
C THR A 12 -10.22 -19.95 -1.79
N ASN A 13 -9.74 -21.05 -1.24
CA ASN A 13 -10.26 -22.38 -1.58
C ASN A 13 -11.71 -22.56 -1.09
N ALA A 14 -12.03 -22.12 0.13
CA ALA A 14 -13.40 -22.13 0.64
C ALA A 14 -14.33 -21.25 -0.23
N TRP A 15 -13.85 -20.06 -0.66
CA TRP A 15 -14.59 -19.15 -1.52
C TRP A 15 -15.06 -19.81 -2.82
N PHE A 16 -14.13 -20.44 -3.54
CA PHE A 16 -14.40 -21.08 -4.83
C PHE A 16 -14.96 -22.52 -4.68
N GLY A 17 -14.85 -23.12 -3.50
CA GLY A 17 -15.56 -24.33 -3.12
C GLY A 17 -17.05 -24.13 -2.89
N GLY A 18 -17.51 -22.86 -2.79
CA GLY A 18 -18.91 -22.55 -2.54
C GLY A 18 -19.27 -22.49 -1.04
N ASP A 19 -18.26 -22.54 -0.17
CA ASP A 19 -18.47 -22.40 1.27
C ASP A 19 -18.69 -20.94 1.66
N GLN A 20 -19.51 -20.70 2.68
CA GLN A 20 -19.65 -19.37 3.24
C GLN A 20 -18.35 -18.94 3.92
N VAL A 21 -17.73 -17.87 3.43
CA VAL A 21 -16.45 -17.38 3.95
C VAL A 21 -16.65 -16.34 5.03
N TYR A 22 -17.43 -15.29 4.77
CA TYR A 22 -17.69 -14.26 5.78
C TYR A 22 -18.62 -14.76 6.89
N GLY A 23 -18.19 -14.56 8.12
CA GLY A 23 -18.87 -15.03 9.32
C GLY A 23 -18.56 -16.47 9.69
N ALA A 24 -17.99 -17.28 8.78
CA ALA A 24 -17.56 -18.65 9.05
C ALA A 24 -16.03 -18.75 9.28
N ILE A 25 -15.24 -17.85 8.67
CA ILE A 25 -13.80 -17.78 8.85
C ILE A 25 -13.47 -16.40 9.44
N ASP A 26 -13.09 -16.36 10.72
CA ASP A 26 -12.88 -15.12 11.50
C ASP A 26 -11.85 -14.15 10.90
N THR A 27 -10.95 -14.65 10.06
CA THR A 27 -9.88 -13.85 9.45
C THR A 27 -10.21 -13.29 8.07
N ALA A 28 -11.37 -13.62 7.50
CA ALA A 28 -11.76 -13.27 6.15
C ALA A 28 -12.23 -11.80 6.06
N ASP A 29 -11.29 -10.88 5.83
CA ASP A 29 -11.53 -9.44 5.78
C ASP A 29 -11.31 -8.80 4.38
N TYR A 30 -10.93 -9.60 3.38
CA TYR A 30 -10.72 -9.13 2.02
C TYR A 30 -12.03 -8.98 1.25
N PRO A 31 -12.16 -7.98 0.33
CA PRO A 31 -13.35 -7.85 -0.51
C PRO A 31 -13.48 -9.01 -1.51
N PRO A 32 -14.68 -9.30 -2.03
CA PRO A 32 -14.93 -10.45 -2.92
C PRO A 32 -14.00 -10.56 -4.12
N ALA A 33 -13.72 -9.44 -4.81
CA ALA A 33 -12.80 -9.42 -5.96
C ALA A 33 -11.39 -9.90 -5.60
N SER A 34 -10.96 -9.74 -4.35
CA SER A 34 -9.63 -10.16 -3.91
C SER A 34 -9.44 -11.67 -3.99
N TYR A 35 -10.48 -12.44 -3.70
CA TYR A 35 -10.43 -13.89 -3.84
C TYR A 35 -10.27 -14.33 -5.30
N ALA A 36 -10.92 -13.62 -6.24
CA ALA A 36 -10.70 -13.86 -7.67
C ALA A 36 -9.26 -13.51 -8.11
N ILE A 37 -8.63 -12.51 -7.50
CA ILE A 37 -7.23 -12.16 -7.75
C ILE A 37 -6.29 -13.19 -7.12
N PHE A 38 -6.61 -13.75 -5.96
CA PHE A 38 -5.81 -14.78 -5.30
C PHE A 38 -5.88 -16.14 -6.01
N TRP A 39 -7.03 -16.48 -6.58
CA TRP A 39 -7.28 -17.80 -7.14
C TRP A 39 -6.20 -18.30 -8.12
N PRO A 40 -5.69 -17.52 -9.08
CA PRO A 40 -4.63 -17.95 -9.99
C PRO A 40 -3.32 -18.38 -9.29
N PHE A 41 -3.09 -17.92 -8.08
CA PHE A 41 -1.86 -18.18 -7.33
C PHE A 41 -2.00 -19.30 -6.29
N MET A 42 -3.21 -19.60 -5.84
CA MET A 42 -3.39 -20.55 -4.75
C MET A 42 -4.66 -21.43 -4.86
N GLY A 43 -5.63 -21.12 -5.71
CA GLY A 43 -6.90 -21.85 -5.76
C GLY A 43 -6.85 -23.22 -6.43
N TRP A 44 -5.80 -23.56 -7.19
CA TRP A 44 -5.65 -24.81 -7.93
C TRP A 44 -4.34 -25.56 -7.59
N LEU A 45 -3.52 -24.97 -6.76
CA LEU A 45 -2.25 -25.53 -6.32
C LEU A 45 -2.40 -26.25 -4.98
N SER A 46 -1.56 -27.25 -4.72
CA SER A 46 -1.38 -27.74 -3.35
C SER A 46 -0.80 -26.61 -2.47
N LEU A 47 -1.06 -26.65 -1.16
CA LEU A 47 -0.54 -25.63 -0.25
C LEU A 47 1.00 -25.48 -0.32
N PRO A 48 1.82 -26.57 -0.34
CA PRO A 48 3.26 -26.42 -0.51
C PRO A 48 3.65 -25.75 -1.83
N ASP A 49 3.02 -26.11 -2.94
CA ASP A 49 3.32 -25.53 -4.26
C ASP A 49 2.95 -24.05 -4.31
N ALA A 50 1.80 -23.69 -3.76
CA ALA A 50 1.37 -22.31 -3.64
C ALA A 50 2.33 -21.46 -2.77
N GLN A 51 2.88 -22.04 -1.69
CA GLN A 51 3.89 -21.39 -0.85
C GLN A 51 5.21 -21.16 -1.59
N TRP A 52 5.67 -22.14 -2.37
CA TRP A 52 6.86 -21.99 -3.20
C TRP A 52 6.67 -20.91 -4.27
N LEU A 53 5.54 -20.95 -4.98
CA LEU A 53 5.21 -19.93 -5.97
C LEU A 53 5.19 -18.52 -5.33
N TRP A 54 4.53 -18.38 -4.17
CA TRP A 54 4.45 -17.10 -3.45
C TRP A 54 5.81 -16.59 -3.01
N THR A 55 6.68 -17.47 -2.53
CA THR A 55 8.04 -17.13 -2.12
C THR A 55 8.86 -16.63 -3.30
N ILE A 56 8.82 -17.33 -4.43
CA ILE A 56 9.53 -16.95 -5.66
C ILE A 56 9.01 -15.58 -6.15
N LEU A 57 7.69 -15.39 -6.19
CA LEU A 57 7.09 -14.13 -6.58
C LEU A 57 7.46 -12.99 -5.63
N SER A 58 7.58 -13.25 -4.33
CA SER A 58 8.03 -12.25 -3.35
C SER A 58 9.47 -11.81 -3.63
N LEU A 59 10.38 -12.73 -3.92
CA LEU A 59 11.77 -12.42 -4.27
C LEU A 59 11.86 -11.61 -5.58
N ILE A 60 11.10 -12.01 -6.60
CA ILE A 60 11.00 -11.28 -7.87
C ILE A 60 10.47 -9.86 -7.62
N ALA A 61 9.41 -9.73 -6.82
CA ALA A 61 8.80 -8.44 -6.49
C ALA A 61 9.80 -7.51 -5.78
N LEU A 62 10.59 -8.03 -4.85
CA LEU A 62 11.64 -7.26 -4.17
C LEU A 62 12.76 -6.83 -5.14
N ALA A 63 13.21 -7.72 -6.01
CA ALA A 63 14.22 -7.40 -7.02
C ALA A 63 13.71 -6.33 -8.01
N VAL A 64 12.45 -6.44 -8.44
CA VAL A 64 11.79 -5.42 -9.28
C VAL A 64 11.67 -4.11 -8.54
N THR A 65 11.30 -4.12 -7.25
CA THR A 65 11.25 -2.92 -6.42
C THR A 65 12.61 -2.25 -6.32
N GLY A 66 13.68 -2.99 -6.01
CA GLY A 66 15.04 -2.45 -5.96
C GLY A 66 15.45 -1.80 -7.29
N ARG A 67 15.18 -2.49 -8.43
CA ARG A 67 15.44 -1.94 -9.77
C ARG A 67 14.64 -0.66 -10.04
N LEU A 68 13.37 -0.60 -9.64
CA LEU A 68 12.54 0.60 -9.78
C LEU A 68 13.09 1.75 -8.95
N LEU A 69 13.43 1.51 -7.69
CA LEU A 69 14.00 2.52 -6.81
C LEU A 69 15.32 3.08 -7.37
N VAL A 70 16.23 2.24 -7.85
CA VAL A 70 17.48 2.69 -8.51
C VAL A 70 17.17 3.59 -9.70
N ARG A 71 16.27 3.17 -10.56
CA ARG A 71 15.95 3.91 -11.80
C ARG A 71 15.24 5.22 -11.53
N GLU A 72 14.31 5.24 -10.59
CA GLU A 72 13.40 6.36 -10.37
C GLU A 72 13.94 7.37 -9.33
N SER A 73 14.84 6.96 -8.43
CA SER A 73 15.50 7.88 -7.50
C SER A 73 16.43 8.88 -8.18
N GLY A 74 16.93 8.55 -9.36
CA GLY A 74 17.96 9.36 -10.03
C GLY A 74 19.36 9.13 -9.45
N ALA A 75 19.61 8.01 -8.76
CA ALA A 75 20.90 7.61 -8.23
C ALA A 75 21.98 7.56 -9.32
N LYS A 76 23.08 8.28 -9.13
CA LYS A 76 24.16 8.45 -10.13
C LYS A 76 25.34 7.57 -9.86
N ILE A 77 25.84 7.55 -8.62
CA ILE A 77 27.05 6.82 -8.22
C ILE A 77 26.71 5.39 -7.79
N LEU A 78 27.69 4.51 -7.81
CA LEU A 78 27.50 3.08 -7.53
C LEU A 78 26.94 2.83 -6.13
N SER A 79 27.43 3.55 -5.12
CA SER A 79 26.97 3.41 -3.74
C SER A 79 25.47 3.74 -3.58
N GLU A 80 24.99 4.81 -4.22
CA GLU A 80 23.56 5.16 -4.23
C GLU A 80 22.73 4.06 -4.90
N ARG A 81 23.19 3.56 -6.05
CA ARG A 81 22.52 2.48 -6.79
C ARG A 81 22.45 1.20 -5.96
N LEU A 82 23.56 0.81 -5.32
CA LEU A 82 23.60 -0.34 -4.43
C LEU A 82 22.68 -0.14 -3.24
N PHE A 83 22.67 1.04 -2.63
CA PHE A 83 21.76 1.37 -1.54
C PHE A 83 20.30 1.16 -1.94
N PHE A 84 19.85 1.79 -3.04
CA PHE A 84 18.45 1.63 -3.49
C PHE A 84 18.11 0.22 -3.96
N CYS A 85 19.06 -0.51 -4.54
CA CYS A 85 18.88 -1.89 -4.94
C CYS A 85 18.65 -2.81 -3.73
N LEU A 86 19.40 -2.61 -2.65
CA LEU A 86 19.37 -3.43 -1.45
C LEU A 86 18.32 -2.97 -0.43
N LEU A 87 17.87 -1.72 -0.50
CA LEU A 87 16.94 -1.12 0.44
C LEU A 87 15.68 -1.98 0.70
N PRO A 88 14.97 -2.51 -0.33
CA PRO A 88 13.79 -3.33 -0.09
C PRO A 88 14.07 -4.62 0.68
N PHE A 89 15.30 -5.14 0.65
CA PHE A 89 15.68 -6.38 1.32
C PHE A 89 16.14 -6.15 2.76
N SER A 90 16.57 -4.93 3.11
CA SER A 90 17.25 -4.62 4.36
C SER A 90 16.33 -4.04 5.45
N ILE A 91 15.07 -3.85 5.15
CA ILE A 91 14.12 -3.15 6.04
C ILE A 91 13.17 -4.11 6.75
N TYR A 92 12.82 -3.77 7.99
CA TYR A 92 11.95 -4.58 8.85
C TYR A 92 10.56 -4.85 8.26
N PRO A 93 9.86 -3.87 7.62
CA PRO A 93 8.56 -4.13 6.99
C PRO A 93 8.59 -5.24 5.94
N THR A 94 9.68 -5.33 5.16
CA THR A 94 9.86 -6.42 4.18
C THR A 94 10.03 -7.76 4.87
N ASN A 95 10.90 -7.84 5.88
CA ASN A 95 11.12 -9.08 6.60
C ASN A 95 9.82 -9.58 7.24
N SER A 96 9.07 -8.69 7.89
CA SER A 96 7.76 -9.01 8.45
C SER A 96 6.79 -9.50 7.37
N ALA A 97 6.71 -8.82 6.22
CA ALA A 97 5.82 -9.20 5.12
C ALA A 97 6.16 -10.58 4.54
N VAL A 98 7.45 -10.86 4.32
CA VAL A 98 7.90 -12.14 3.74
C VAL A 98 7.67 -13.29 4.71
N ILE A 99 8.01 -13.12 5.99
CA ILE A 99 7.85 -14.17 7.02
C ILE A 99 6.40 -14.61 7.16
N VAL A 100 5.44 -13.67 7.13
CA VAL A 100 4.02 -14.00 7.29
C VAL A 100 3.30 -14.22 5.94
N GLY A 101 3.97 -13.98 4.81
CA GLY A 101 3.41 -14.15 3.47
C GLY A 101 2.43 -13.08 3.05
N GLN A 102 2.70 -11.82 3.45
CA GLN A 102 1.82 -10.68 3.19
C GLN A 102 2.03 -10.03 1.81
N LEU A 103 0.98 -9.35 1.35
CA LEU A 103 0.86 -8.71 0.03
C LEU A 103 1.76 -7.49 -0.24
N PRO A 104 2.15 -6.63 0.72
CA PRO A 104 2.82 -5.36 0.41
C PRO A 104 4.09 -5.51 -0.45
N THR A 105 4.82 -6.62 -0.33
CA THR A 105 5.99 -6.92 -1.19
C THR A 105 5.63 -6.99 -2.67
N HIS A 106 4.45 -7.52 -3.00
CA HIS A 106 3.93 -7.64 -4.36
C HIS A 106 3.25 -6.35 -4.82
N LEU A 107 2.51 -5.69 -3.91
CA LEU A 107 1.72 -4.51 -4.24
C LEU A 107 2.58 -3.32 -4.63
N LEU A 108 3.70 -3.10 -3.94
CA LEU A 108 4.56 -1.94 -4.18
C LEU A 108 5.06 -1.87 -5.63
N PRO A 109 5.71 -2.91 -6.21
CA PRO A 109 6.13 -2.85 -7.60
C PRO A 109 4.95 -2.81 -8.58
N VAL A 110 3.84 -3.48 -8.28
CA VAL A 110 2.65 -3.48 -9.14
C VAL A 110 2.03 -2.08 -9.22
N ILE A 111 1.85 -1.39 -8.08
CA ILE A 111 1.39 0.00 -8.03
C ILE A 111 2.34 0.92 -8.79
N ALA A 112 3.65 0.83 -8.51
CA ALA A 112 4.65 1.68 -9.14
C ALA A 112 4.68 1.49 -10.67
N ILE A 113 4.66 0.25 -11.16
CA ILE A 113 4.65 -0.05 -12.61
C ILE A 113 3.35 0.43 -13.24
N SER A 114 2.20 0.21 -12.60
CA SER A 114 0.91 0.69 -13.08
C SER A 114 0.92 2.21 -13.27
N LEU A 115 1.33 2.96 -12.24
CA LEU A 115 1.36 4.42 -12.30
C LEU A 115 2.42 4.95 -13.27
N LEU A 116 3.60 4.32 -13.37
CA LEU A 116 4.62 4.68 -14.35
C LEU A 116 4.16 4.39 -15.80
N THR A 117 3.44 3.29 -16.01
CA THR A 117 2.85 2.95 -17.29
C THR A 117 1.79 3.99 -17.69
N LEU A 118 0.98 4.41 -16.72
CA LEU A 118 0.03 5.50 -16.87
C LEU A 118 0.72 6.80 -17.25
N GLU A 119 1.74 7.23 -16.48
CA GLU A 119 2.43 8.51 -16.67
C GLU A 119 3.14 8.58 -18.02
N ARG A 120 3.82 7.51 -18.41
CA ARG A 120 4.58 7.43 -19.67
C ARG A 120 3.73 7.04 -20.88
N GLY A 121 2.48 6.62 -20.64
CA GLY A 121 1.59 6.06 -21.67
C GLY A 121 1.04 7.07 -22.67
N LYS A 122 0.92 8.34 -22.30
CA LYS A 122 0.40 9.44 -23.14
C LYS A 122 -0.89 9.07 -23.89
N GLY A 123 -1.82 8.38 -23.25
CA GLY A 123 -3.14 8.03 -23.81
C GLY A 123 -3.14 6.85 -24.81
N ARG A 124 -2.06 6.07 -24.91
CA ARG A 124 -2.04 4.85 -25.74
C ARG A 124 -2.91 3.76 -25.08
N LEU A 125 -3.87 3.23 -25.84
CA LEU A 125 -4.83 2.23 -25.35
C LEU A 125 -4.15 1.02 -24.69
N SER A 126 -3.11 0.47 -25.32
CA SER A 126 -2.37 -0.69 -24.78
C SER A 126 -1.76 -0.42 -23.39
N ARG A 127 -1.28 0.79 -23.15
CA ARG A 127 -0.74 1.20 -21.87
C ARG A 127 -1.83 1.49 -20.85
N ASP A 128 -2.96 2.02 -21.28
CA ASP A 128 -4.12 2.21 -20.40
C ASP A 128 -4.66 0.84 -19.94
N ILE A 129 -4.77 -0.14 -20.85
CA ILE A 129 -5.16 -1.52 -20.53
C ILE A 129 -4.17 -2.13 -19.52
N LEU A 130 -2.86 -2.05 -19.80
CA LEU A 130 -1.84 -2.61 -18.92
C LEU A 130 -1.85 -1.94 -17.53
N SER A 131 -1.93 -0.60 -17.48
CA SER A 131 -2.00 0.14 -16.23
C SER A 131 -3.24 -0.25 -15.42
N SER A 132 -4.42 -0.35 -16.07
CA SER A 132 -5.67 -0.75 -15.43
C SER A 132 -5.60 -2.19 -14.92
N ALA A 133 -5.08 -3.13 -15.71
CA ALA A 133 -4.95 -4.53 -15.29
C ALA A 133 -4.03 -4.68 -14.09
N LEU A 134 -2.88 -4.01 -14.08
CA LEU A 134 -1.98 -3.98 -12.93
C LEU A 134 -2.64 -3.35 -11.71
N PHE A 135 -3.41 -2.27 -11.92
CA PHE A 135 -4.06 -1.60 -10.80
C PHE A 135 -5.21 -2.44 -10.22
N ILE A 136 -5.95 -3.19 -11.04
CA ILE A 136 -6.95 -4.18 -10.59
C ILE A 136 -6.29 -5.22 -9.67
N ILE A 137 -5.12 -5.75 -10.06
CA ILE A 137 -4.35 -6.66 -9.20
C ILE A 137 -3.97 -5.98 -7.89
N ALA A 138 -3.53 -4.71 -7.94
CA ALA A 138 -3.18 -3.95 -6.73
C ALA A 138 -4.39 -3.75 -5.80
N LEU A 139 -5.61 -3.65 -6.33
CA LEU A 139 -6.86 -3.53 -5.55
C LEU A 139 -7.23 -4.80 -4.77
N VAL A 140 -6.41 -5.85 -4.80
CA VAL A 140 -6.55 -6.99 -3.88
C VAL A 140 -6.51 -6.54 -2.41
N LYS A 141 -5.83 -5.42 -2.11
CA LYS A 141 -5.78 -4.80 -0.77
C LYS A 141 -6.15 -3.30 -0.88
N PRO A 142 -7.47 -2.98 -1.01
CA PRO A 142 -7.91 -1.62 -1.31
C PRO A 142 -7.48 -0.57 -0.27
N GLN A 143 -7.35 -0.95 1.00
CA GLN A 143 -6.91 -0.05 2.06
C GLN A 143 -5.53 0.59 1.78
N ILE A 144 -4.62 -0.11 1.08
CA ILE A 144 -3.33 0.44 0.65
C ILE A 144 -3.48 1.19 -0.68
N THR A 145 -4.28 0.66 -1.60
CA THR A 145 -4.24 1.07 -3.00
C THR A 145 -5.25 2.15 -3.37
N ALA A 146 -6.34 2.31 -2.60
CA ALA A 146 -7.37 3.29 -2.90
C ALA A 146 -6.84 4.74 -3.03
N PRO A 147 -5.92 5.25 -2.17
CA PRO A 147 -5.37 6.59 -2.37
C PRO A 147 -4.63 6.74 -3.71
N PHE A 148 -3.94 5.70 -4.19
CA PHE A 148 -3.25 5.72 -5.49
C PHE A 148 -4.22 5.71 -6.67
N PHE A 149 -5.43 5.16 -6.51
CA PHE A 149 -6.47 5.24 -7.53
C PHE A 149 -6.86 6.68 -7.84
N LEU A 150 -6.83 7.58 -6.85
CA LEU A 150 -7.11 9.00 -7.05
C LEU A 150 -6.12 9.66 -8.02
N ILE A 151 -4.88 9.16 -8.12
CA ILE A 151 -3.91 9.61 -9.13
C ILE A 151 -4.46 9.28 -10.53
N MET A 152 -4.95 8.05 -10.73
CA MET A 152 -5.55 7.67 -12.02
C MET A 152 -6.79 8.50 -12.35
N LEU A 153 -7.59 8.83 -11.34
CA LEU A 153 -8.83 9.58 -11.51
C LEU A 153 -8.58 11.06 -11.85
N PHE A 154 -7.62 11.70 -11.18
CA PHE A 154 -7.49 13.16 -11.25
C PHE A 154 -6.37 13.65 -12.18
N ARG A 155 -5.39 12.83 -12.53
CA ARG A 155 -4.38 13.27 -13.50
C ARG A 155 -4.99 13.51 -14.88
N PRO A 156 -4.64 14.63 -15.55
CA PRO A 156 -5.24 15.01 -16.82
C PRO A 156 -5.10 13.93 -17.89
N GLY A 157 -6.20 13.64 -18.58
CA GLY A 157 -6.24 12.67 -19.69
C GLY A 157 -6.17 11.19 -19.25
N ARG A 158 -6.44 10.89 -17.96
CA ARG A 158 -6.33 9.53 -17.41
C ARG A 158 -7.68 8.90 -16.98
N LEU A 159 -8.78 9.52 -17.34
CA LEU A 159 -10.12 9.01 -16.96
C LEU A 159 -10.41 7.62 -17.57
N ARG A 160 -9.96 7.35 -18.80
CA ARG A 160 -10.19 6.04 -19.44
C ARG A 160 -9.62 4.86 -18.63
N PRO A 161 -8.31 4.83 -18.23
CA PRO A 161 -7.81 3.75 -17.37
C PRO A 161 -8.47 3.71 -16.01
N ALA A 162 -8.90 4.82 -15.42
CA ALA A 162 -9.67 4.82 -14.18
C ALA A 162 -11.01 4.09 -14.35
N ILE A 163 -11.76 4.41 -15.41
CA ILE A 163 -13.03 3.72 -15.75
C ILE A 163 -12.80 2.23 -15.99
N MET A 164 -11.75 1.87 -16.75
CA MET A 164 -11.40 0.46 -17.02
C MET A 164 -11.06 -0.28 -15.73
N THR A 165 -10.37 0.36 -14.80
CA THR A 165 -10.04 -0.22 -13.49
C THR A 165 -11.30 -0.48 -12.68
N VAL A 166 -12.22 0.50 -12.59
CA VAL A 166 -13.49 0.34 -11.88
C VAL A 166 -14.33 -0.77 -12.51
N ALA A 167 -14.52 -0.73 -13.82
CA ALA A 167 -15.30 -1.74 -14.55
C ALA A 167 -14.72 -3.15 -14.36
N GLY A 168 -13.39 -3.31 -14.50
CA GLY A 168 -12.72 -4.59 -14.31
C GLY A 168 -12.82 -5.11 -12.87
N TYR A 169 -12.65 -4.24 -11.87
CA TYR A 169 -12.78 -4.64 -10.48
C TYR A 169 -14.22 -5.03 -10.10
N LEU A 170 -15.21 -4.29 -10.58
CA LEU A 170 -16.61 -4.64 -10.42
C LEU A 170 -16.95 -5.98 -11.11
N SER A 171 -16.42 -6.20 -12.32
CA SER A 171 -16.58 -7.49 -13.00
C SER A 171 -16.02 -8.66 -12.20
N LEU A 172 -14.80 -8.50 -11.62
CA LEU A 172 -14.23 -9.51 -10.74
C LEU A 172 -15.07 -9.72 -9.46
N THR A 173 -15.64 -8.65 -8.90
CA THR A 173 -16.53 -8.73 -7.75
C THR A 173 -17.80 -9.55 -8.09
N ILE A 174 -18.39 -9.30 -9.26
CA ILE A 174 -19.58 -10.04 -9.74
C ILE A 174 -19.22 -11.51 -9.96
N ILE A 175 -18.11 -11.79 -10.64
CA ILE A 175 -17.63 -13.16 -10.87
C ILE A 175 -17.39 -13.88 -9.54
N ALA A 176 -16.67 -13.27 -8.62
CA ALA A 176 -16.40 -13.85 -7.31
C ALA A 176 -17.68 -14.15 -6.53
N LYS A 177 -18.66 -13.25 -6.60
CA LYS A 177 -19.98 -13.44 -5.93
C LYS A 177 -20.72 -14.68 -6.45
N MET A 178 -20.56 -15.08 -7.70
CA MET A 178 -21.24 -16.25 -8.27
C MET A 178 -20.87 -17.56 -7.56
N PHE A 179 -19.76 -17.61 -6.86
CA PHE A 179 -19.29 -18.77 -6.10
C PHE A 179 -19.75 -18.76 -4.63
N GLN A 180 -20.46 -17.72 -4.19
CA GLN A 180 -20.91 -17.62 -2.79
C GLN A 180 -22.43 -17.83 -2.69
N PRO A 181 -22.90 -18.61 -1.70
CA PRO A 181 -24.34 -18.89 -1.54
C PRO A 181 -25.13 -17.66 -1.07
N SER A 182 -24.50 -16.76 -0.30
CA SER A 182 -25.12 -15.56 0.26
C SER A 182 -25.62 -14.61 -0.81
N ASP A 183 -26.72 -13.89 -0.57
CA ASP A 183 -27.13 -12.76 -1.40
C ASP A 183 -26.15 -11.56 -1.26
N TRP A 184 -26.33 -10.52 -2.11
CA TRP A 184 -25.45 -9.35 -2.11
C TRP A 184 -25.45 -8.59 -0.79
N ILE A 185 -26.61 -8.48 -0.12
CA ILE A 185 -26.74 -7.71 1.11
C ILE A 185 -26.07 -8.46 2.25
N ALA A 186 -26.31 -9.76 2.36
CA ALA A 186 -25.68 -10.63 3.36
C ALA A 186 -24.15 -10.67 3.18
N LEU A 187 -23.67 -10.75 1.92
CA LEU A 187 -22.27 -10.75 1.59
C LEU A 187 -21.55 -9.45 2.03
N LEU A 188 -22.14 -8.29 1.71
CA LEU A 188 -21.57 -6.99 2.07
C LEU A 188 -21.62 -6.73 3.58
N LYS A 189 -22.71 -7.13 4.26
CA LYS A 189 -22.82 -7.04 5.72
C LYS A 189 -21.81 -7.94 6.41
N GLY A 190 -21.64 -9.19 5.93
CA GLY A 190 -20.64 -10.11 6.46
C GLY A 190 -19.24 -9.55 6.35
N TRP A 191 -18.85 -9.06 5.17
CA TRP A 191 -17.55 -8.44 4.95
C TRP A 191 -17.32 -7.20 5.83
N SER A 192 -18.28 -6.26 5.89
CA SER A 192 -18.13 -5.03 6.68
C SER A 192 -18.07 -5.31 8.18
N GLY A 193 -18.91 -6.20 8.68
CA GLY A 193 -18.94 -6.55 10.10
C GLY A 193 -17.67 -7.25 10.58
N GLN A 194 -17.12 -8.14 9.76
CA GLN A 194 -15.90 -8.86 10.10
C GLN A 194 -14.67 -7.93 10.12
N ARG A 195 -14.59 -7.01 9.19
CA ARG A 195 -13.52 -6.02 9.12
C ARG A 195 -13.46 -5.13 10.36
N ASP A 196 -14.59 -4.76 10.95
CA ASP A 196 -14.64 -3.94 12.16
C ASP A 196 -14.09 -4.66 13.40
N GLN A 197 -14.21 -5.97 13.49
CA GLN A 197 -13.70 -6.77 14.61
C GLN A 197 -12.17 -6.92 14.57
N ILE A 198 -11.57 -7.04 13.38
CA ILE A 198 -10.14 -7.33 13.21
C ILE A 198 -9.30 -6.05 13.22
N SER A 199 -9.85 -4.92 12.79
CA SER A 199 -9.06 -3.77 12.32
C SER A 199 -8.36 -2.95 13.40
N TRP A 200 -8.76 -3.03 14.69
CA TRP A 200 -8.22 -2.10 15.70
C TRP A 200 -7.11 -2.66 16.60
N VAL A 201 -7.06 -4.00 16.79
CA VAL A 201 -6.21 -4.64 17.81
C VAL A 201 -4.71 -4.52 17.50
N TRP A 202 -4.34 -4.52 16.21
CA TRP A 202 -2.94 -4.60 15.76
C TRP A 202 -2.51 -3.41 14.90
N GLY A 203 -3.31 -2.33 14.84
CA GLY A 203 -3.03 -1.17 14.00
C GLY A 203 -1.94 -0.28 14.56
N HIS A 204 -1.11 0.26 13.65
CA HIS A 204 -0.14 1.29 13.98
C HIS A 204 -0.60 2.65 13.46
N THR A 205 0.09 3.67 13.74
CA THR A 205 0.18 5.02 13.21
C THR A 205 -0.78 5.35 12.03
N SER A 206 -2.08 5.46 12.29
CA SER A 206 -3.10 5.95 11.35
C SER A 206 -4.18 6.73 12.09
N VAL A 207 -4.86 7.64 11.37
CA VAL A 207 -5.99 8.41 11.94
C VAL A 207 -7.06 7.47 12.49
N TYR A 208 -7.39 6.40 11.76
CA TYR A 208 -8.36 5.40 12.20
C TYR A 208 -7.97 4.77 13.54
N THR A 209 -6.73 4.34 13.68
CA THR A 209 -6.23 3.70 14.90
C THR A 209 -6.17 4.69 16.06
N TRP A 210 -5.77 5.95 15.81
CA TRP A 210 -5.73 6.98 16.85
C TRP A 210 -7.10 7.33 17.39
N MET A 211 -8.12 7.46 16.51
CA MET A 211 -9.50 7.69 16.95
C MET A 211 -9.99 6.55 17.84
N LYS A 212 -9.77 5.30 17.43
CA LYS A 212 -10.14 4.13 18.24
C LYS A 212 -9.38 4.07 19.57
N SER A 213 -8.09 4.34 19.58
CA SER A 213 -7.27 4.37 20.81
C SER A 213 -7.68 5.51 21.77
N ALA A 214 -8.25 6.58 21.25
CA ALA A 214 -8.79 7.69 22.06
C ALA A 214 -10.24 7.43 22.53
N GLY A 215 -10.81 6.25 22.28
CA GLY A 215 -12.21 5.93 22.62
C GLY A 215 -13.26 6.50 21.67
N LEU A 216 -12.83 7.15 20.58
CA LEU A 216 -13.69 7.79 19.59
C LEU A 216 -14.02 6.81 18.44
N HIS A 217 -14.59 5.65 18.78
CA HIS A 217 -14.81 4.54 17.84
C HIS A 217 -15.68 4.95 16.63
N ASP A 218 -16.78 5.66 16.88
CA ASP A 218 -17.73 6.08 15.84
C ASP A 218 -17.15 7.15 14.89
N LEU A 219 -16.13 7.89 15.34
CA LEU A 219 -15.45 8.91 14.55
C LEU A 219 -14.25 8.37 13.75
N ALA A 220 -13.83 7.12 13.97
CA ALA A 220 -12.65 6.57 13.33
C ALA A 220 -12.76 6.51 11.79
N LEU A 221 -13.87 5.99 11.28
CA LEU A 221 -14.12 5.94 9.83
C LEU A 221 -14.40 7.33 9.24
N PRO A 222 -15.28 8.17 9.82
CA PRO A 222 -15.47 9.55 9.36
C PRO A 222 -14.18 10.36 9.29
N ALA A 223 -13.31 10.30 10.31
CA ALA A 223 -12.03 11.00 10.32
C ALA A 223 -11.08 10.51 9.21
N SER A 224 -11.05 9.19 8.98
CA SER A 224 -10.29 8.58 7.88
C SER A 224 -10.78 9.04 6.51
N LEU A 225 -12.10 9.08 6.31
CA LEU A 225 -12.70 9.56 5.07
C LEU A 225 -12.49 11.06 4.87
N LEU A 226 -12.49 11.85 5.94
CA LEU A 226 -12.18 13.28 5.88
C LEU A 226 -10.74 13.50 5.42
N LEU A 227 -9.77 12.73 5.95
CA LEU A 227 -8.37 12.77 5.50
C LEU A 227 -8.26 12.42 4.02
N LEU A 228 -8.94 11.35 3.58
CA LEU A 228 -8.91 10.92 2.18
C LEU A 228 -9.57 11.96 1.25
N THR A 229 -10.66 12.59 1.70
CA THR A 229 -11.33 13.69 0.96
C THR A 229 -10.43 14.91 0.86
N GLY A 230 -9.79 15.32 1.95
CA GLY A 230 -8.81 16.40 1.95
C GLY A 230 -7.65 16.13 1.00
N PHE A 231 -7.17 14.90 0.99
CA PHE A 231 -6.15 14.45 0.02
C PHE A 231 -6.67 14.48 -1.43
N ALA A 232 -7.90 14.06 -1.67
CA ALA A 232 -8.52 14.11 -3.01
C ALA A 232 -8.60 15.55 -3.54
N ILE A 233 -8.99 16.51 -2.67
CA ILE A 233 -9.02 17.94 -3.01
C ILE A 233 -7.59 18.44 -3.28
N TRP A 234 -6.63 18.12 -2.41
CA TRP A 234 -5.23 18.48 -2.62
C TRP A 234 -4.70 17.94 -3.96
N LEU A 235 -4.96 16.68 -4.26
CA LEU A 235 -4.53 16.04 -5.50
C LEU A 235 -5.19 16.66 -6.75
N TRP A 236 -6.47 17.02 -6.65
CA TRP A 236 -7.17 17.73 -7.72
C TRP A 236 -6.52 19.08 -8.02
N VAL A 237 -6.18 19.86 -6.98
CA VAL A 237 -5.49 21.15 -7.12
C VAL A 237 -4.10 20.97 -7.71
N HIS A 238 -3.34 19.95 -7.26
CA HIS A 238 -1.96 19.69 -7.66
C HIS A 238 -1.81 18.58 -8.73
N ARG A 239 -2.86 18.30 -9.49
CA ARG A 239 -2.89 17.20 -10.48
C ARG A 239 -1.84 17.30 -11.59
N LYS A 240 -1.18 18.46 -11.76
CA LYS A 240 -0.09 18.71 -12.73
C LYS A 240 1.29 18.71 -12.07
N ALA A 241 1.39 18.57 -10.76
CA ALA A 241 2.65 18.56 -10.04
C ALA A 241 3.57 17.40 -10.47
N ASP A 242 4.84 17.45 -10.06
CA ASP A 242 5.79 16.37 -10.34
C ASP A 242 5.21 15.01 -9.91
N PHE A 243 5.38 14.03 -10.79
CA PHE A 243 4.80 12.71 -10.62
C PHE A 243 5.26 12.04 -9.31
N TRP A 244 6.56 12.11 -9.01
CA TRP A 244 7.09 11.45 -7.83
C TRP A 244 6.73 12.15 -6.54
N ILE A 245 6.56 13.47 -6.55
CA ILE A 245 6.01 14.21 -5.40
C ILE A 245 4.58 13.72 -5.11
N VAL A 246 3.74 13.65 -6.15
CA VAL A 246 2.37 13.14 -5.99
C VAL A 246 2.35 11.71 -5.47
N VAL A 247 3.18 10.81 -6.03
CA VAL A 247 3.29 9.41 -5.58
C VAL A 247 3.77 9.33 -4.13
N GLY A 248 4.77 10.13 -3.74
CA GLY A 248 5.30 10.15 -2.38
C GLY A 248 4.28 10.64 -1.35
N VAL A 249 3.56 11.72 -1.65
CA VAL A 249 2.45 12.22 -0.82
C VAL A 249 1.37 11.14 -0.70
N THR A 250 1.00 10.49 -1.82
CA THR A 250 0.00 9.44 -1.82
C THR A 250 0.40 8.24 -0.98
N ALA A 251 1.68 7.85 -1.01
CA ALA A 251 2.20 6.75 -0.20
C ALA A 251 2.05 7.01 1.30
N LEU A 252 2.35 8.23 1.74
CA LEU A 252 2.17 8.63 3.14
C LEU A 252 0.68 8.70 3.53
N ILE A 253 -0.17 9.26 2.69
CA ILE A 253 -1.62 9.26 2.92
C ILE A 253 -2.16 7.84 2.95
N SER A 254 -1.74 6.97 2.02
CA SER A 254 -2.11 5.55 2.01
C SER A 254 -1.82 4.88 3.35
N ARG A 255 -0.72 5.24 3.98
CA ARG A 255 -0.32 4.69 5.28
C ARG A 255 -1.07 5.31 6.47
N LEU A 256 -1.48 6.56 6.37
CA LEU A 256 -2.05 7.34 7.48
C LEU A 256 -3.58 7.30 7.58
N TRP A 257 -4.31 7.02 6.48
CA TRP A 257 -5.76 7.24 6.45
C TRP A 257 -6.59 6.17 7.16
N ILE A 258 -6.21 4.88 7.05
CA ILE A 258 -6.96 3.76 7.63
C ILE A 258 -6.02 2.78 8.31
N HIS A 259 -6.58 1.77 8.98
CA HIS A 259 -5.84 0.73 9.67
C HIS A 259 -4.80 0.02 8.77
N HIS A 260 -3.57 -0.08 9.29
CA HIS A 260 -2.46 -0.79 8.66
C HIS A 260 -1.58 -1.47 9.71
N ARG A 261 -0.87 -2.51 9.29
CA ARG A 261 0.16 -3.18 10.10
C ARG A 261 1.57 -2.75 9.65
N VAL A 262 2.59 -3.11 10.44
CA VAL A 262 4.00 -2.75 10.19
C VAL A 262 4.48 -3.14 8.79
N TYR A 263 4.09 -4.28 8.28
CA TYR A 263 4.50 -4.72 6.94
C TYR A 263 3.91 -3.83 5.81
N ASP A 264 2.82 -3.12 6.07
CA ASP A 264 2.25 -2.16 5.12
C ASP A 264 3.09 -0.88 4.99
N ASP A 265 4.00 -0.62 5.95
CA ASP A 265 4.93 0.52 5.91
C ASP A 265 5.87 0.46 4.69
N LEU A 266 6.01 -0.71 4.08
CA LEU A 266 6.78 -0.90 2.84
C LEU A 266 6.37 0.08 1.74
N ILE A 267 5.09 0.50 1.68
CA ILE A 267 4.61 1.47 0.69
C ILE A 267 5.27 2.84 0.80
N VAL A 268 5.75 3.22 2.00
CA VAL A 268 6.42 4.50 2.24
C VAL A 268 7.78 4.60 1.53
N LEU A 269 8.35 3.47 1.05
CA LEU A 269 9.52 3.51 0.15
C LEU A 269 9.28 4.37 -1.09
N LEU A 270 8.03 4.48 -1.56
CA LEU A 270 7.70 5.37 -2.68
C LEU A 270 7.86 6.85 -2.32
N ALA A 271 7.75 7.24 -1.05
CA ALA A 271 8.02 8.60 -0.59
C ALA A 271 9.53 8.92 -0.51
N MET A 272 10.37 7.91 -0.37
CA MET A 272 11.83 8.10 -0.35
C MET A 272 12.38 8.52 -1.71
N VAL A 273 11.72 8.15 -2.81
CA VAL A 273 12.13 8.54 -4.17
C VAL A 273 12.12 10.07 -4.35
N PRO A 274 11.00 10.79 -4.13
CA PRO A 274 11.00 12.23 -4.29
C PRO A 274 11.88 12.94 -3.25
N LEU A 275 12.03 12.44 -2.04
CA LEU A 275 12.95 13.02 -1.04
C LEU A 275 14.39 13.02 -1.55
N PHE A 276 14.88 11.89 -2.08
CA PHE A 276 16.22 11.79 -2.61
C PHE A 276 16.39 12.63 -3.88
N ARG A 277 15.41 12.67 -4.77
CA ARG A 277 15.42 13.51 -5.98
C ARG A 277 15.53 15.00 -5.64
N LEU A 278 14.70 15.47 -4.68
CA LEU A 278 14.74 16.86 -4.21
C LEU A 278 16.09 17.21 -3.55
N ALA A 279 16.62 16.31 -2.74
CA ALA A 279 17.91 16.50 -2.10
C ALA A 279 19.08 16.60 -3.11
N ASN A 280 18.97 15.95 -4.28
CA ASN A 280 19.98 15.95 -5.34
C ASN A 280 19.65 16.90 -6.50
N SER A 281 18.56 17.68 -6.43
CA SER A 281 18.19 18.61 -7.49
C SER A 281 19.09 19.84 -7.50
N SER A 282 19.52 20.26 -8.68
CA SER A 282 20.27 21.53 -8.86
C SER A 282 19.41 22.76 -8.57
N GLU A 283 18.07 22.62 -8.65
CA GLU A 283 17.11 23.72 -8.40
C GLU A 283 16.81 23.91 -6.92
N SER A 284 17.20 22.95 -6.06
CA SER A 284 16.98 23.01 -4.63
C SER A 284 17.99 23.93 -3.94
N THR A 285 17.50 24.77 -3.03
CA THR A 285 18.36 25.56 -2.12
C THR A 285 19.07 24.63 -1.14
N ASP A 286 20.16 25.12 -0.50
CA ASP A 286 20.92 24.31 0.47
C ASP A 286 20.03 23.85 1.66
N GLY A 287 19.12 24.70 2.13
CA GLY A 287 18.15 24.33 3.17
C GLY A 287 17.20 23.24 2.72
N GLU A 288 16.74 23.26 1.47
CA GLU A 288 15.88 22.24 0.91
C GLU A 288 16.61 20.90 0.73
N ARG A 289 17.87 20.94 0.27
CA ARG A 289 18.71 19.75 0.16
C ARG A 289 18.94 19.10 1.51
N THR A 290 19.33 19.91 2.51
CA THR A 290 19.55 19.42 3.87
C THR A 290 18.27 18.80 4.45
N THR A 291 17.13 19.46 4.31
CA THR A 291 15.84 18.95 4.77
C THR A 291 15.49 17.65 4.06
N GLY A 292 15.67 17.58 2.73
CA GLY A 292 15.41 16.38 1.94
C GLY A 292 16.26 15.18 2.40
N TYR A 293 17.57 15.37 2.60
CA TYR A 293 18.45 14.33 3.12
C TYR A 293 18.11 13.92 4.55
N LEU A 294 17.81 14.89 5.42
CA LEU A 294 17.45 14.62 6.81
C LEU A 294 16.19 13.75 6.87
N LEU A 295 15.12 14.15 6.15
CA LEU A 295 13.87 13.39 6.11
C LEU A 295 14.08 12.01 5.47
N PHE A 296 14.88 11.93 4.41
CA PHE A 296 15.25 10.65 3.79
C PHE A 296 15.93 9.72 4.81
N PHE A 297 16.95 10.23 5.50
CA PHE A 297 17.70 9.47 6.49
C PHE A 297 16.84 9.04 7.68
N ILE A 298 16.02 9.93 8.23
CA ILE A 298 15.13 9.59 9.36
C ILE A 298 14.11 8.54 8.95
N ASN A 299 13.50 8.64 7.76
CA ASN A 299 12.59 7.60 7.25
C ASN A 299 13.31 6.26 7.09
N TRP A 300 14.55 6.27 6.59
CA TRP A 300 15.35 5.04 6.50
C TRP A 300 15.63 4.43 7.88
N VAL A 301 16.01 5.25 8.88
CA VAL A 301 16.24 4.79 10.25
C VAL A 301 14.98 4.14 10.86
N ILE A 302 13.80 4.69 10.59
CA ILE A 302 12.52 4.10 11.02
C ILE A 302 12.34 2.68 10.46
N PHE A 303 12.83 2.41 9.26
CA PHE A 303 12.72 1.10 8.63
C PHE A 303 13.78 0.09 9.10
N ILE A 304 14.82 0.52 9.78
CA ILE A 304 15.83 -0.39 10.32
C ILE A 304 15.23 -1.22 11.47
N ALA A 305 15.65 -2.47 11.56
CA ALA A 305 15.13 -3.49 12.45
C ALA A 305 14.81 -3.08 13.92
N PRO A 306 15.61 -2.29 14.65
CA PRO A 306 15.32 -2.01 16.06
C PRO A 306 13.98 -1.28 16.28
N LEU A 307 13.69 -0.24 15.49
CA LEU A 307 12.46 0.54 15.66
C LEU A 307 11.23 -0.25 15.17
N GLY A 308 11.34 -0.91 14.02
CA GLY A 308 10.28 -1.79 13.52
C GLY A 308 9.98 -2.95 14.47
N PHE A 309 11.01 -3.53 15.09
CA PHE A 309 10.87 -4.57 16.09
C PHE A 309 10.14 -4.04 17.34
N VAL A 310 10.52 -2.87 17.86
CA VAL A 310 9.86 -2.24 19.01
C VAL A 310 8.38 -1.99 18.71
N LEU A 311 8.06 -1.48 17.52
CA LEU A 311 6.68 -1.21 17.11
C LEU A 311 5.83 -2.49 16.96
N ALA A 312 6.45 -3.60 16.56
CA ALA A 312 5.75 -4.86 16.28
C ALA A 312 5.64 -5.79 17.50
N THR A 313 6.65 -5.81 18.36
CA THR A 313 6.79 -6.87 19.40
C THR A 313 6.65 -6.38 20.83
N VAL A 314 6.97 -5.11 21.10
CA VAL A 314 6.93 -4.57 22.45
C VAL A 314 5.52 -4.11 22.79
N HIS A 315 4.84 -4.85 23.66
CA HIS A 315 3.48 -4.55 24.12
C HIS A 315 3.42 -3.60 25.33
N TYR A 316 4.53 -2.95 25.70
CA TYR A 316 4.56 -1.99 26.81
C TYR A 316 4.12 -0.60 26.32
N PRO A 317 2.98 -0.05 26.82
CA PRO A 317 2.45 1.25 26.38
C PRO A 317 3.45 2.40 26.49
N LEU A 318 4.29 2.38 27.53
CA LEU A 318 5.32 3.40 27.78
C LEU A 318 6.39 3.47 26.67
N ILE A 319 6.62 2.40 25.93
CA ILE A 319 7.60 2.35 24.82
C ILE A 319 6.90 2.49 23.48
N GLN A 320 5.76 1.82 23.31
CA GLN A 320 5.02 1.84 22.05
C GLN A 320 4.45 3.20 21.70
N LEU A 321 3.86 3.91 22.68
CA LEU A 321 3.22 5.19 22.41
C LEU A 321 4.22 6.25 21.92
N PRO A 322 5.36 6.50 22.58
CA PRO A 322 6.38 7.42 22.08
C PRO A 322 6.92 7.02 20.70
N ALA A 323 7.14 5.72 20.43
CA ALA A 323 7.62 5.25 19.14
C ALA A 323 6.59 5.50 18.02
N ARG A 324 5.30 5.25 18.27
CA ARG A 324 4.21 5.55 17.32
C ARG A 324 4.08 7.05 17.06
N VAL A 325 4.15 7.88 18.10
CA VAL A 325 4.11 9.34 17.97
C VAL A 325 5.30 9.84 17.17
N PHE A 326 6.50 9.33 17.43
CA PHE A 326 7.69 9.67 16.66
C PHE A 326 7.53 9.34 15.16
N VAL A 327 7.15 8.11 14.83
CA VAL A 327 6.92 7.69 13.44
C VAL A 327 5.85 8.55 12.77
N ALA A 328 4.74 8.81 13.46
CA ALA A 328 3.69 9.68 12.96
C ALA A 328 4.19 11.09 12.66
N THR A 329 4.96 11.68 13.59
CA THR A 329 5.52 13.02 13.43
C THR A 329 6.44 13.09 12.22
N VAL A 330 7.32 12.09 12.04
CA VAL A 330 8.20 12.02 10.87
C VAL A 330 7.42 11.92 9.57
N TRP A 331 6.39 11.07 9.52
CA TRP A 331 5.60 10.92 8.29
C TRP A 331 4.74 12.15 7.99
N LEU A 332 4.16 12.80 9.01
CA LEU A 332 3.43 14.06 8.82
C LEU A 332 4.36 15.20 8.39
N THR A 333 5.57 15.27 8.94
CA THR A 333 6.58 16.25 8.52
C THR A 333 7.03 16.00 7.08
N THR A 334 7.27 14.74 6.73
CA THR A 334 7.63 14.33 5.36
C THR A 334 6.50 14.67 4.39
N LEU A 335 5.25 14.38 4.77
CA LEU A 335 4.06 14.72 3.99
C LEU A 335 3.96 16.23 3.75
N GLY A 336 4.08 17.04 4.81
CA GLY A 336 4.05 18.50 4.72
C GLY A 336 5.17 19.05 3.83
N TYR A 337 6.39 18.52 3.97
CA TYR A 337 7.51 18.89 3.12
C TYR A 337 7.26 18.57 1.64
N LEU A 338 6.87 17.32 1.30
CA LEU A 338 6.58 16.96 -0.09
C LEU A 338 5.40 17.74 -0.66
N ALA A 339 4.32 17.89 0.12
CA ALA A 339 3.15 18.65 -0.31
C ALA A 339 3.48 20.12 -0.62
N SER A 340 4.38 20.75 0.15
CA SER A 340 4.81 22.13 -0.12
C SER A 340 5.60 22.29 -1.44
N ARG A 341 6.20 21.19 -1.95
CA ARG A 341 6.97 21.18 -3.21
C ARG A 341 6.10 20.95 -4.45
N SER A 342 4.84 20.62 -4.29
CA SER A 342 3.92 20.36 -5.41
C SER A 342 3.53 21.62 -6.21
N LYS A 343 3.89 22.81 -5.72
CA LYS A 343 3.63 24.09 -6.41
C LYS A 343 4.69 24.46 -7.45
N ARG A 344 5.78 23.73 -7.51
CA ARG A 344 6.85 23.86 -8.50
C ARG A 344 6.65 22.79 -9.57
#